data_bb85f7803e27bf793f90ac322ce6dcb7
#
_entry.id   bb85f7803e27bf793f90ac322ce6dcb7
#
_cell.length_a   1.000
_cell.length_b   1.000
_cell.length_c   1.000
_cell.angle_alpha   90.00
_cell.angle_beta   90.00
_cell.angle_gamma   90.00
#
_symmetry.space_group_name_H-M   'P 1'
#
loop_
_entity.id
_entity.type
_entity.pdbx_description
1 polymer ?
#
loop_
_entity_poly.entity_id
_entity_poly.type
_entity_poly.pdbx_seq_one_letter_code
_entity_poly.pdbx_strand_id
1 'polypeptide(L)'
;MVPVRFLFIQIEDGIRAAGTVEIAGLYSKPNQKRLSMIETEARKLLPELGKVKSTWLGFRPTLPDAMPIIGQSEKNKNVFYAFGHQHIGWTLGAVTGKVIMELVQDRKTNFDISP
;
A
#
# COMPACT_ATOMS: atom_id res chain seq x y z
N MET A 1 22.63 6.11 -8.15
CA MET A 1 21.29 6.48 -8.66
C MET A 1 20.34 5.35 -8.26
N VAL A 2 19.40 5.60 -7.37
CA VAL A 2 18.43 4.56 -6.95
C VAL A 2 17.52 4.32 -8.15
N PRO A 3 17.34 3.06 -8.61
CA PRO A 3 16.46 2.79 -9.73
C PRO A 3 15.02 3.16 -9.33
N VAL A 4 14.38 3.97 -10.14
CA VAL A 4 12.96 4.29 -9.96
C VAL A 4 12.17 3.01 -10.20
N ARG A 5 11.60 2.46 -9.14
CA ARG A 5 10.71 1.31 -9.26
C ARG A 5 9.29 1.80 -9.46
N PHE A 6 8.68 1.45 -10.56
CA PHE A 6 7.28 1.67 -10.80
C PHE A 6 6.63 0.46 -11.49
N LEU A 7 5.33 0.39 -11.39
CA LEU A 7 4.51 -0.71 -11.85
C LEU A 7 3.56 -0.21 -12.93
N PHE A 8 3.44 -0.95 -14.01
CA PHE A 8 2.37 -0.76 -14.99
C PHE A 8 1.22 -1.71 -14.68
N ILE A 9 0.02 -1.16 -14.65
CA ILE A 9 -1.21 -1.93 -14.45
C ILE A 9 -2.16 -1.57 -15.58
N GLN A 10 -2.62 -2.55 -16.32
CA GLN A 10 -3.70 -2.38 -17.27
C GLN A 10 -5.01 -2.22 -16.51
N ILE A 11 -5.78 -1.19 -16.85
CA ILE A 11 -7.10 -0.90 -16.33
C ILE A 11 -8.06 -0.67 -17.49
N GLU A 12 -9.37 -0.62 -17.23
CA GLU A 12 -10.38 -0.44 -18.28
C GLU A 12 -10.12 0.79 -19.18
N ASP A 13 -9.64 1.89 -18.57
CA ASP A 13 -9.42 3.17 -19.27
C ASP A 13 -8.00 3.34 -19.83
N GLY A 14 -7.13 2.33 -19.75
CA GLY A 14 -5.76 2.40 -20.25
C GLY A 14 -4.72 1.81 -19.33
N ILE A 15 -3.54 2.44 -19.28
CA ILE A 15 -2.41 1.98 -18.47
C ILE A 15 -2.19 2.96 -17.32
N ARG A 16 -2.12 2.42 -16.12
CA ARG A 16 -1.71 3.16 -14.91
C ARG A 16 -0.23 2.91 -14.65
N ALA A 17 0.56 3.97 -14.68
CA ALA A 17 1.93 3.96 -14.16
C ALA A 17 1.90 4.40 -12.68
N ALA A 18 2.26 3.50 -11.78
CA ALA A 18 2.30 3.77 -10.35
C ALA A 18 3.72 3.59 -9.82
N GLY A 19 4.19 4.52 -9.02
CA GLY A 19 5.53 4.44 -8.45
C GLY A 19 5.82 5.60 -7.52
N THR A 20 6.98 5.54 -6.92
CA THR A 20 7.50 6.46 -5.90
C THR A 20 6.67 6.50 -4.62
N VAL A 21 7.35 6.68 -3.50
CA VAL A 21 6.75 6.91 -2.19
C VAL A 21 7.33 8.21 -1.64
N GLU A 22 6.51 9.02 -1.04
CA GLU A 22 6.90 10.26 -0.36
C GLU A 22 6.38 10.25 1.07
N ILE A 23 7.25 10.50 2.02
CA ILE A 23 6.88 10.66 3.43
C ILE A 23 6.64 12.15 3.66
N ALA A 24 5.39 12.59 3.54
CA ALA A 24 5.05 14.01 3.51
C ALA A 24 3.77 14.37 4.28
N GLY A 25 3.21 13.43 5.04
CA GLY A 25 1.97 13.63 5.81
C GLY A 25 0.69 13.57 4.97
N LEU A 26 -0.45 13.59 5.65
CA LEU A 26 -1.77 13.32 5.06
C LEU A 26 -2.36 14.47 4.21
N TYR A 27 -1.79 15.66 4.31
CA TYR A 27 -2.33 16.86 3.64
C TYR A 27 -1.43 17.37 2.51
N SER A 28 -0.41 16.60 2.15
CA SER A 28 0.52 16.98 1.08
C SER A 28 -0.17 16.97 -0.27
N LYS A 29 0.12 18.02 -1.06
CA LYS A 29 -0.32 18.09 -2.45
C LYS A 29 0.57 17.20 -3.32
N PRO A 30 0.06 16.69 -4.47
CA PRO A 30 0.86 15.93 -5.42
C PRO A 30 2.13 16.70 -5.85
N ASN A 31 3.27 16.05 -5.77
CA ASN A 31 4.54 16.63 -6.20
C ASN A 31 4.70 16.51 -7.72
N GLN A 32 4.60 17.65 -8.42
CA GLN A 32 4.68 17.69 -9.89
C GLN A 32 5.97 17.11 -10.45
N LYS A 33 7.11 17.30 -9.76
CA LYS A 33 8.40 16.73 -10.20
C LYS A 33 8.37 15.21 -10.20
N ARG A 34 7.69 14.60 -9.20
CA ARG A 34 7.52 13.14 -9.14
C ARG A 34 6.58 12.62 -10.21
N LEU A 35 5.50 13.33 -10.49
CA LEU A 35 4.58 12.98 -11.58
C LEU A 35 5.28 13.03 -12.93
N SER A 36 6.03 14.12 -13.23
CA SER A 36 6.80 14.26 -14.46
C SER A 36 7.89 13.19 -14.59
N MET A 37 8.53 12.82 -13.49
CA MET A 37 9.51 11.75 -13.47
C MET A 37 8.87 10.40 -13.82
N ILE A 38 7.72 10.06 -13.24
CA ILE A 38 6.99 8.82 -13.54
C ILE A 38 6.62 8.80 -15.03
N GLU A 39 6.10 9.89 -15.56
CA GLU A 39 5.74 9.99 -16.98
C GLU A 39 6.96 9.82 -17.89
N THR A 40 8.06 10.49 -17.58
CA THR A 40 9.30 10.40 -18.36
C THR A 40 9.83 8.96 -18.38
N GLU A 41 9.90 8.31 -17.23
CA GLU A 41 10.39 6.93 -17.16
C GLU A 41 9.40 5.94 -17.81
N ALA A 42 8.10 6.17 -17.67
CA ALA A 42 7.09 5.37 -18.34
C ALA A 42 7.22 5.43 -19.87
N ARG A 43 7.45 6.61 -20.45
CA ARG A 43 7.63 6.80 -21.89
C ARG A 43 8.94 6.22 -22.42
N LYS A 44 9.99 6.08 -21.60
CA LYS A 44 11.21 5.36 -21.99
C LYS A 44 10.96 3.88 -22.21
N LEU A 45 10.08 3.27 -21.40
CA LEU A 45 9.74 1.84 -21.50
C LEU A 45 8.63 1.57 -22.51
N LEU A 46 7.68 2.48 -22.61
CA LEU A 46 6.54 2.40 -23.51
C LEU A 46 6.41 3.72 -24.30
N PRO A 47 7.19 3.92 -25.36
CA PRO A 47 7.20 5.18 -26.13
C PRO A 47 5.83 5.57 -26.72
N GLU A 48 4.99 4.60 -27.00
CA GLU A 48 3.67 4.76 -27.63
C GLU A 48 2.55 5.17 -26.66
N LEU A 49 2.89 5.44 -25.38
CA LEU A 49 1.89 5.90 -24.43
C LEU A 49 1.22 7.19 -24.90
N GLY A 50 -0.10 7.17 -24.90
CA GLY A 50 -0.94 8.32 -25.21
C GLY A 50 -0.79 9.46 -24.21
N LYS A 51 -1.68 10.45 -24.28
CA LYS A 51 -1.70 11.56 -23.33
C LYS A 51 -2.08 11.08 -21.92
N VAL A 52 -1.51 11.74 -20.91
CA VAL A 52 -1.91 11.53 -19.51
C VAL A 52 -3.38 11.95 -19.36
N LYS A 53 -4.24 11.02 -18.97
CA LYS A 53 -5.67 11.28 -18.75
C LYS A 53 -5.91 11.89 -17.37
N SER A 54 -5.25 11.38 -16.35
CA SER A 54 -5.40 11.83 -14.97
C SER A 54 -4.16 11.50 -14.14
N THR A 55 -4.01 12.19 -13.02
CA THR A 55 -3.00 11.90 -12.01
C THR A 55 -3.68 11.66 -10.67
N TRP A 56 -3.10 10.80 -9.85
CA TRP A 56 -3.67 10.45 -8.56
C TRP A 56 -2.57 10.34 -7.50
N LEU A 57 -2.88 10.81 -6.30
CA LEU A 57 -2.06 10.64 -5.10
C LEU A 57 -2.88 9.90 -4.06
N GLY A 58 -2.37 8.76 -3.58
CA GLY A 58 -2.97 8.01 -2.50
C GLY A 58 -2.12 8.04 -1.25
N PHE A 59 -2.77 8.14 -0.11
CA PHE A 59 -2.12 8.07 1.19
C PHE A 59 -2.13 6.63 1.68
N ARG A 60 -0.95 6.13 2.01
CA ARG A 60 -0.76 4.76 2.46
C ARG A 60 -0.34 4.76 3.93
N PRO A 61 -1.09 4.13 4.82
CA PRO A 61 -0.64 3.91 6.19
C PRO A 61 0.64 3.10 6.18
N THR A 62 1.71 3.67 6.75
CA THR A 62 3.02 3.04 6.81
C THR A 62 3.49 3.05 8.25
N LEU A 63 3.91 1.90 8.75
CA LEU A 63 4.53 1.75 10.07
C LEU A 63 6.05 1.76 9.94
N PRO A 64 6.80 2.22 10.96
CA PRO A 64 8.25 2.36 10.87
C PRO A 64 8.99 1.07 10.57
N ASP A 65 8.51 -0.06 11.09
CA ASP A 65 9.05 -1.40 10.92
C ASP A 65 8.52 -2.13 9.68
N ALA A 66 7.60 -1.49 8.95
CA ALA A 66 6.92 -2.05 7.79
C ALA A 66 6.07 -3.32 8.08
N MET A 67 5.78 -3.63 9.34
CA MET A 67 4.96 -4.77 9.75
C MET A 67 3.51 -4.33 10.02
N PRO A 68 2.50 -5.14 9.64
CA PRO A 68 1.12 -4.85 9.99
C PRO A 68 0.86 -5.09 11.49
N ILE A 69 0.01 -4.27 12.08
CA ILE A 69 -0.50 -4.50 13.43
C ILE A 69 -1.75 -5.37 13.34
N ILE A 70 -1.69 -6.55 13.94
CA ILE A 70 -2.81 -7.48 14.03
C ILE A 70 -2.91 -7.94 15.49
N GLY A 71 -4.02 -7.68 16.15
CA GLY A 71 -4.15 -8.08 17.56
C GLY A 71 -5.43 -7.59 18.21
N GLN A 72 -5.64 -8.01 19.46
CA GLN A 72 -6.73 -7.54 20.32
C GLN A 72 -6.28 -6.34 21.14
N SER A 73 -7.15 -5.38 21.35
CA SER A 73 -6.89 -4.22 22.20
C SER A 73 -6.72 -4.62 23.66
N GLU A 74 -5.68 -4.12 24.31
CA GLU A 74 -5.49 -4.29 25.75
C GLU A 74 -6.59 -3.58 26.57
N LYS A 75 -7.05 -2.42 26.07
CA LYS A 75 -8.04 -1.58 26.78
C LYS A 75 -9.47 -2.06 26.61
N ASN A 76 -9.78 -2.71 25.50
CA ASN A 76 -11.14 -3.21 25.23
C ASN A 76 -11.08 -4.53 24.47
N LYS A 77 -11.44 -5.61 25.14
CA LYS A 77 -11.38 -6.97 24.60
C LYS A 77 -12.32 -7.23 23.42
N ASN A 78 -13.28 -6.34 23.16
CA ASN A 78 -14.17 -6.42 21.99
C ASN A 78 -13.62 -5.68 20.77
N VAL A 79 -12.42 -5.10 20.87
CA VAL A 79 -11.79 -4.36 19.76
C VAL A 79 -10.58 -5.12 19.26
N PHE A 80 -10.54 -5.35 17.96
CA PHE A 80 -9.44 -5.99 17.26
C PHE A 80 -8.86 -5.04 16.21
N TYR A 81 -7.55 -5.09 16.03
CA TYR A 81 -6.82 -4.28 15.06
C TYR A 81 -6.31 -5.14 13.91
N ALA A 82 -6.40 -4.62 12.70
CA ALA A 82 -5.79 -5.22 11.52
C ALA A 82 -5.47 -4.11 10.51
N PHE A 83 -4.32 -3.48 10.62
CA PHE A 83 -3.94 -2.36 9.76
C PHE A 83 -2.42 -2.28 9.52
N GLY A 84 -1.99 -1.36 8.66
CA GLY A 84 -0.58 -1.14 8.39
C GLY A 84 0.06 -2.08 7.37
N HIS A 85 -0.73 -2.80 6.58
CA HIS A 85 -0.27 -3.77 5.57
C HIS A 85 0.44 -3.13 4.37
N GLN A 86 0.58 -1.81 4.33
CA GLN A 86 1.24 -1.06 3.25
C GLN A 86 0.72 -1.44 1.84
N HIS A 87 1.60 -1.89 0.96
CA HIS A 87 1.27 -2.23 -0.43
C HIS A 87 0.88 -3.70 -0.64
N ILE A 88 0.97 -4.54 0.41
CA ILE A 88 0.67 -5.98 0.34
C ILE A 88 -0.64 -6.36 1.06
N GLY A 89 -1.43 -5.39 1.49
CA GLY A 89 -2.68 -5.65 2.23
C GLY A 89 -3.68 -6.52 1.47
N TRP A 90 -3.74 -6.35 0.16
CA TRP A 90 -4.58 -7.20 -0.69
C TRP A 90 -4.12 -8.67 -0.68
N THR A 91 -2.82 -8.91 -0.79
CA THR A 91 -2.21 -10.24 -0.72
C THR A 91 -2.40 -10.89 0.65
N LEU A 92 -2.26 -10.11 1.72
CA LEU A 92 -2.38 -10.59 3.09
C LEU A 92 -3.82 -10.65 3.61
N GLY A 93 -4.81 -10.21 2.86
CA GLY A 93 -6.19 -10.09 3.32
C GLY A 93 -6.76 -11.40 3.88
N ALA A 94 -6.58 -12.51 3.17
CA ALA A 94 -7.10 -13.81 3.59
C ALA A 94 -6.43 -14.33 4.87
N VAL A 95 -5.10 -14.22 5.00
CA VAL A 95 -4.38 -14.67 6.19
C VAL A 95 -4.68 -13.76 7.38
N THR A 96 -4.79 -12.44 7.16
CA THR A 96 -5.22 -11.49 8.20
C THR A 96 -6.61 -11.82 8.73
N GLY A 97 -7.55 -12.08 7.84
CA GLY A 97 -8.91 -12.50 8.22
C GLY A 97 -8.93 -13.77 9.05
N LYS A 98 -8.09 -14.76 8.69
CA LYS A 98 -7.94 -15.98 9.47
C LYS A 98 -7.41 -15.70 10.88
N VAL A 99 -6.34 -14.89 11.01
CA VAL A 99 -5.76 -14.51 12.30
C VAL A 99 -6.78 -13.79 13.18
N ILE A 100 -7.50 -12.82 12.63
CA ILE A 100 -8.56 -12.11 13.38
C ILE A 100 -9.67 -13.09 13.84
N MET A 101 -10.09 -14.01 12.99
CA MET A 101 -11.08 -15.02 13.35
C MET A 101 -10.59 -15.91 14.50
N GLU A 102 -9.32 -16.34 14.47
CA GLU A 102 -8.71 -17.14 15.55
C GLU A 102 -8.67 -16.34 16.86
N LEU A 103 -8.29 -15.05 16.82
CA LEU A 103 -8.29 -14.16 17.99
C LEU A 103 -9.69 -13.94 18.55
N VAL A 104 -10.70 -13.71 17.72
CA VAL A 104 -12.10 -13.52 18.15
C VAL A 104 -12.65 -14.78 18.82
N GLN A 105 -12.19 -15.96 18.39
CA GLN A 105 -12.60 -17.26 18.96
C GLN A 105 -11.71 -17.70 20.14
N ASP A 106 -10.82 -16.84 20.62
CA ASP A 106 -9.84 -17.15 21.69
C ASP A 106 -9.01 -18.41 21.37
N ARG A 107 -8.63 -18.57 20.09
CA ARG A 107 -7.79 -19.67 19.62
C ARG A 107 -6.34 -19.19 19.48
N LYS A 108 -5.42 -20.10 19.69
CA LYS A 108 -4.00 -19.83 19.40
C LYS A 108 -3.82 -19.60 17.90
N THR A 109 -3.19 -18.48 17.55
CA THR A 109 -2.84 -18.19 16.17
C THR A 109 -1.68 -19.10 15.68
N ASN A 110 -1.71 -19.48 14.41
CA ASN A 110 -0.63 -20.24 13.80
C ASN A 110 0.59 -19.38 13.43
N PHE A 111 0.48 -18.09 13.60
CA PHE A 111 1.53 -17.11 13.30
C PHE A 111 1.93 -16.39 14.58
N ASP A 112 3.21 -16.07 14.70
CA ASP A 112 3.68 -15.16 15.73
C ASP A 112 3.24 -13.74 15.35
N ILE A 113 2.37 -13.17 16.17
CA ILE A 113 1.83 -11.80 16.03
C ILE A 113 2.29 -10.91 17.18
N SER A 114 3.26 -11.36 17.97
CA SER A 114 3.85 -10.55 19.05
C SER A 114 4.53 -9.31 18.46
N PRO A 115 4.42 -8.15 19.14
CA PRO A 115 5.10 -6.93 18.73
C PRO A 115 6.62 -7.02 18.87
#